data_15bb47eb013a195f2f1ee92c99574fe0
#
_entry.id   15bb47eb013a195f2f1ee92c99574fe0
#
_cell.length_a   1.000
_cell.length_b   1.000
_cell.length_c   1.000
_cell.angle_alpha   90.00
_cell.angle_beta   90.00
_cell.angle_gamma   90.00
#
_symmetry.space_group_name_H-M   'P 1'
#
loop_
_entity.id
_entity.type
_entity.pdbx_description
1 polymer ?
#
loop_
_entity_poly.entity_id
_entity_poly.type
_entity_poly.pdbx_seq_one_letter_code
_entity_poly.pdbx_strand_id
1 'polypeptide(L)'
;MIRIAVDAMGGDFGPAVTLPACLAFLESHAEAGLVIVGQADALATHPLHAKLQSHTRCQMLAASEIVSMEDSVEVALRRKKDSSMRVAINQVKDGAAQAAVSAGNTGALMAIARYVLKTMDGIDRPAIATQLPNAAGGATTVLDLGANVDCTEDHLLQFAVMGSALVSAITGNVAPSVGLLNIGEEAIKGSEVIKKANDLLRAAANSGDLNFFGNVEGNDIFKGTTDIVVCDGFVGNVALKASEGLASMIGGFIRAEFSRNILTKIAGVVAYPVLSAFKNRVDHRRYNGAALLGLRGLVFKSHGSADAFAFERALNRAYDSARNKLLERVRERIAHAAPLLIAAHTSATTNATASALPLPFEESVSTAAH
;
A
#
# COMPACT_ATOMS: atom_id res chain seq x y z
N MET A 1 -10.36 0.66 -23.51
CA MET A 1 -10.16 -0.60 -22.76
C MET A 1 -9.02 -0.37 -21.77
N ILE A 2 -9.28 -0.58 -20.47
CA ILE A 2 -8.25 -0.48 -19.43
C ILE A 2 -7.45 -1.78 -19.40
N ARG A 3 -6.11 -1.68 -19.48
CA ARG A 3 -5.20 -2.81 -19.42
C ARG A 3 -4.40 -2.80 -18.11
N ILE A 4 -4.22 -3.97 -17.53
CA ILE A 4 -3.39 -4.17 -16.33
C ILE A 4 -2.18 -5.02 -16.71
N ALA A 5 -0.97 -4.53 -16.43
CA ALA A 5 0.27 -5.28 -16.57
C ALA A 5 0.47 -6.19 -15.35
N VAL A 6 0.77 -7.46 -15.58
CA VAL A 6 0.88 -8.47 -14.55
C VAL A 6 2.29 -9.03 -14.54
N ASP A 7 2.99 -8.91 -13.43
CA ASP A 7 4.18 -9.69 -13.15
C ASP A 7 3.77 -11.11 -12.80
N ALA A 8 3.78 -11.99 -13.80
CA ALA A 8 3.32 -13.36 -13.65
C ALA A 8 4.27 -14.24 -12.84
N MET A 9 5.52 -13.81 -12.65
CA MET A 9 6.56 -14.58 -11.96
C MET A 9 6.67 -14.21 -10.48
N GLY A 10 6.04 -13.12 -10.04
CA GLY A 10 6.12 -12.63 -8.68
C GLY A 10 5.35 -13.50 -7.67
N GLY A 11 5.84 -13.52 -6.42
CA GLY A 11 5.27 -14.28 -5.31
C GLY A 11 5.79 -15.70 -5.20
N ASP A 12 5.31 -16.42 -4.17
CA ASP A 12 5.82 -17.75 -3.79
C ASP A 12 5.45 -18.84 -4.80
N PHE A 13 4.36 -18.61 -5.56
CA PHE A 13 3.79 -19.62 -6.46
C PHE A 13 3.84 -19.22 -7.95
N GLY A 14 4.20 -17.97 -8.26
CA GLY A 14 4.35 -17.49 -9.64
C GLY A 14 3.16 -17.81 -10.55
N PRO A 15 3.42 -18.39 -11.76
CA PRO A 15 2.38 -18.67 -12.75
C PRO A 15 1.24 -19.59 -12.28
N ALA A 16 1.50 -20.46 -11.30
CA ALA A 16 0.48 -21.36 -10.73
C ALA A 16 -0.68 -20.59 -10.06
N VAL A 17 -0.44 -19.38 -9.60
CA VAL A 17 -1.43 -18.50 -8.99
C VAL A 17 -1.84 -17.38 -9.93
N THR A 18 -0.89 -16.75 -10.60
CA THR A 18 -1.16 -15.55 -11.38
C THR A 18 -1.96 -15.84 -12.64
N LEU A 19 -1.72 -16.94 -13.35
CA LEU A 19 -2.48 -17.25 -14.56
C LEU A 19 -3.95 -17.63 -14.31
N PRO A 20 -4.29 -18.49 -13.31
CA PRO A 20 -5.69 -18.68 -12.93
C PRO A 20 -6.40 -17.38 -12.53
N ALA A 21 -5.75 -16.53 -11.76
CA ALA A 21 -6.31 -15.22 -11.37
C ALA A 21 -6.53 -14.30 -12.58
N CYS A 22 -5.60 -14.26 -13.53
CA CYS A 22 -5.73 -13.50 -14.78
C CYS A 22 -6.95 -13.97 -15.60
N LEU A 23 -7.15 -15.29 -15.69
CA LEU A 23 -8.30 -15.83 -16.41
C LEU A 23 -9.61 -15.46 -15.71
N ALA A 24 -9.73 -15.66 -14.41
CA ALA A 24 -10.92 -15.30 -13.63
C ALA A 24 -11.23 -13.79 -13.75
N PHE A 25 -10.20 -12.94 -13.72
CA PHE A 25 -10.34 -11.50 -13.92
C PHE A 25 -10.90 -11.15 -15.30
N LEU A 26 -10.38 -11.76 -16.38
CA LEU A 26 -10.89 -11.53 -17.75
C LEU A 26 -12.33 -12.02 -17.93
N GLU A 27 -12.71 -13.11 -17.26
CA GLU A 27 -14.08 -13.64 -17.28
C GLU A 27 -15.06 -12.73 -16.53
N SER A 28 -14.61 -12.06 -15.46
CA SER A 28 -15.45 -11.14 -14.66
C SER A 28 -15.52 -9.71 -15.19
N HIS A 29 -14.60 -9.28 -16.07
CA HIS A 29 -14.48 -7.91 -16.59
C HIS A 29 -14.44 -7.87 -18.12
N ALA A 30 -15.58 -7.71 -18.76
CA ALA A 30 -15.69 -7.74 -20.23
C ALA A 30 -14.89 -6.61 -20.95
N GLU A 31 -14.69 -5.46 -20.30
CA GLU A 31 -14.03 -4.28 -20.85
C GLU A 31 -12.55 -4.15 -20.43
N ALA A 32 -12.04 -5.08 -19.64
CA ALA A 32 -10.66 -5.08 -19.18
C ALA A 32 -9.75 -5.91 -20.10
N GLY A 33 -8.47 -5.55 -20.16
CA GLY A 33 -7.42 -6.33 -20.82
C GLY A 33 -6.23 -6.56 -19.90
N LEU A 34 -5.38 -7.51 -20.25
CA LEU A 34 -4.17 -7.84 -19.51
C LEU A 34 -2.95 -7.84 -20.41
N VAL A 35 -1.80 -7.44 -19.82
CA VAL A 35 -0.47 -7.67 -20.35
C VAL A 35 0.26 -8.56 -19.35
N ILE A 36 0.35 -9.85 -19.64
CA ILE A 36 0.98 -10.84 -18.75
C ILE A 36 2.45 -10.93 -19.10
N VAL A 37 3.32 -10.65 -18.13
CA VAL A 37 4.76 -10.60 -18.30
C VAL A 37 5.42 -11.73 -17.52
N GLY A 38 6.25 -12.52 -18.17
CA GLY A 38 6.98 -13.61 -17.52
C GLY A 38 7.96 -14.33 -18.41
N GLN A 39 8.67 -15.32 -17.85
CA GLN A 39 9.56 -16.17 -18.63
C GLN A 39 8.74 -17.05 -19.56
N ALA A 40 9.06 -17.00 -20.86
CA ALA A 40 8.29 -17.69 -21.90
C ALA A 40 8.14 -19.20 -21.63
N ASP A 41 9.24 -19.88 -21.26
CA ASP A 41 9.23 -21.31 -20.97
C ASP A 41 8.37 -21.67 -19.75
N ALA A 42 8.47 -20.87 -18.67
CA ALA A 42 7.66 -21.07 -17.46
C ALA A 42 6.17 -20.84 -17.73
N LEU A 43 5.82 -19.83 -18.53
CA LEU A 43 4.43 -19.60 -18.91
C LEU A 43 3.89 -20.69 -19.84
N ALA A 44 4.71 -21.17 -20.81
CA ALA A 44 4.31 -22.19 -21.78
C ALA A 44 3.99 -23.54 -21.16
N THR A 45 4.61 -23.90 -20.02
CA THR A 45 4.33 -25.15 -19.30
C THR A 45 2.99 -25.15 -18.57
N HIS A 46 2.37 -23.99 -18.37
CA HIS A 46 1.13 -23.90 -17.59
C HIS A 46 -0.10 -24.27 -18.44
N PRO A 47 -1.05 -25.10 -17.92
CA PRO A 47 -2.22 -25.56 -18.69
C PRO A 47 -3.10 -24.44 -19.28
N LEU A 48 -3.14 -23.29 -18.63
CA LEU A 48 -3.95 -22.15 -19.10
C LEU A 48 -3.22 -21.26 -20.11
N HIS A 49 -1.96 -21.54 -20.44
CA HIS A 49 -1.17 -20.72 -21.36
C HIS A 49 -1.86 -20.53 -22.72
N ALA A 50 -2.23 -21.62 -23.37
CA ALA A 50 -2.87 -21.56 -24.70
C ALA A 50 -4.20 -20.76 -24.67
N LYS A 51 -5.02 -20.94 -23.60
CA LYS A 51 -6.29 -20.21 -23.42
C LYS A 51 -6.06 -18.71 -23.27
N LEU A 52 -5.06 -18.31 -22.47
CA LEU A 52 -4.72 -16.90 -22.27
C LEU A 52 -4.04 -16.29 -23.49
N GLN A 53 -3.15 -17.02 -24.15
CA GLN A 53 -2.44 -16.56 -25.35
C GLN A 53 -3.41 -16.28 -26.52
N SER A 54 -4.44 -17.12 -26.69
CA SER A 54 -5.47 -16.93 -27.71
C SER A 54 -6.57 -15.91 -27.33
N HIS A 55 -6.56 -15.42 -26.09
CA HIS A 55 -7.60 -14.53 -25.61
C HIS A 55 -7.42 -13.12 -26.19
N THR A 56 -8.41 -12.58 -26.90
CA THR A 56 -8.36 -11.30 -27.65
C THR A 56 -8.00 -10.07 -26.79
N ARG A 57 -8.25 -10.13 -25.47
CA ARG A 57 -7.97 -9.05 -24.53
C ARG A 57 -6.71 -9.30 -23.68
N CYS A 58 -5.92 -10.33 -24.01
CA CYS A 58 -4.71 -10.69 -23.33
C CYS A 58 -3.52 -10.61 -24.27
N GLN A 59 -2.44 -9.99 -23.81
CA GLN A 59 -1.14 -9.96 -24.47
C GLN A 59 -0.13 -10.62 -23.56
N MET A 60 0.71 -11.50 -24.06
CA MET A 60 1.83 -12.06 -23.33
C MET A 60 3.14 -11.42 -23.78
N LEU A 61 3.97 -11.01 -22.83
CA LEU A 61 5.30 -10.48 -23.04
C LEU A 61 6.35 -11.34 -22.34
N ALA A 62 7.40 -11.65 -23.06
CA ALA A 62 8.54 -12.36 -22.50
C ALA A 62 9.40 -11.41 -21.65
N ALA A 63 9.91 -11.93 -20.52
CA ALA A 63 10.97 -11.36 -19.71
C ALA A 63 11.98 -12.46 -19.43
N SER A 64 13.28 -12.14 -19.48
CA SER A 64 14.34 -13.15 -19.32
C SER A 64 14.71 -13.38 -17.84
N GLU A 65 14.35 -12.46 -16.95
CA GLU A 65 14.79 -12.47 -15.55
C GLU A 65 13.60 -12.43 -14.58
N ILE A 66 13.85 -12.91 -13.36
CA ILE A 66 12.88 -12.89 -12.25
C ILE A 66 13.56 -12.23 -11.05
N VAL A 67 12.84 -11.32 -10.37
CA VAL A 67 13.22 -10.84 -9.04
C VAL A 67 12.71 -11.82 -8.00
N SER A 68 13.62 -12.50 -7.30
CA SER A 68 13.26 -13.42 -6.22
C SER A 68 12.87 -12.66 -4.93
N MET A 69 12.22 -13.37 -3.99
CA MET A 69 11.87 -12.77 -2.69
C MET A 69 13.11 -12.44 -1.85
N GLU A 70 14.24 -13.07 -2.11
CA GLU A 70 15.51 -12.94 -1.39
C GLU A 70 16.47 -11.94 -2.05
N ASP A 71 16.18 -11.48 -3.27
CA ASP A 71 17.03 -10.51 -3.95
C ASP A 71 17.08 -9.20 -3.18
N SER A 72 18.29 -8.66 -3.01
CA SER A 72 18.44 -7.31 -2.50
C SER A 72 17.87 -6.29 -3.50
N VAL A 73 17.44 -5.15 -2.98
CA VAL A 73 16.95 -4.03 -3.81
C VAL A 73 17.99 -3.62 -4.86
N GLU A 74 19.27 -3.65 -4.50
CA GLU A 74 20.35 -3.31 -5.43
C GLU A 74 20.45 -4.29 -6.60
N VAL A 75 20.36 -5.60 -6.33
CA VAL A 75 20.37 -6.64 -7.38
C VAL A 75 19.17 -6.47 -8.30
N ALA A 76 17.96 -6.33 -7.74
CA ALA A 76 16.74 -6.16 -8.51
C ALA A 76 16.78 -4.91 -9.40
N LEU A 77 17.31 -3.80 -8.88
CA LEU A 77 17.34 -2.52 -9.60
C LEU A 77 18.45 -2.44 -10.65
N ARG A 78 19.67 -2.90 -10.33
CA ARG A 78 20.86 -2.69 -11.17
C ARG A 78 21.15 -3.85 -12.12
N ARG A 79 20.91 -5.09 -11.67
CA ARG A 79 21.30 -6.29 -12.42
C ARG A 79 20.14 -6.90 -13.20
N LYS A 80 18.92 -6.97 -12.62
CA LYS A 80 17.75 -7.61 -13.24
C LYS A 80 16.90 -6.60 -14.02
N LYS A 81 17.48 -6.09 -15.10
CA LYS A 81 16.86 -5.03 -15.93
C LYS A 81 15.74 -5.53 -16.84
N ASP A 82 15.73 -6.81 -17.17
CA ASP A 82 14.70 -7.48 -17.96
C ASP A 82 13.83 -8.42 -17.10
N SER A 83 13.68 -8.07 -15.79
CA SER A 83 12.81 -8.84 -14.92
C SER A 83 11.34 -8.61 -15.24
N SER A 84 10.52 -9.67 -15.07
CA SER A 84 9.07 -9.61 -15.29
C SER A 84 8.41 -8.47 -14.52
N MET A 85 8.85 -8.22 -13.29
CA MET A 85 8.43 -7.08 -12.47
C MET A 85 8.73 -5.74 -13.14
N ARG A 86 9.94 -5.55 -13.65
CA ARG A 86 10.35 -4.29 -14.29
C ARG A 86 9.68 -4.09 -15.64
N VAL A 87 9.57 -5.13 -16.44
CA VAL A 87 8.88 -5.10 -17.73
C VAL A 87 7.40 -4.75 -17.54
N ALA A 88 6.73 -5.33 -16.52
CA ALA A 88 5.35 -4.97 -16.20
C ALA A 88 5.19 -3.49 -15.82
N ILE A 89 6.10 -2.93 -15.02
CA ILE A 89 6.09 -1.51 -14.65
C ILE A 89 6.38 -0.63 -15.88
N ASN A 90 7.26 -1.05 -16.79
CA ASN A 90 7.53 -0.33 -18.03
C ASN A 90 6.27 -0.21 -18.91
N GLN A 91 5.38 -1.22 -18.91
CA GLN A 91 4.11 -1.11 -19.65
C GLN A 91 3.24 0.06 -19.14
N VAL A 92 3.33 0.38 -17.85
CA VAL A 92 2.63 1.55 -17.29
C VAL A 92 3.32 2.84 -17.71
N LYS A 93 4.65 2.88 -17.67
CA LYS A 93 5.44 4.05 -18.12
C LYS A 93 5.17 4.39 -19.57
N ASP A 94 5.08 3.37 -20.43
CA ASP A 94 4.92 3.51 -21.88
C ASP A 94 3.44 3.72 -22.29
N GLY A 95 2.51 3.71 -21.32
CA GLY A 95 1.08 3.91 -21.54
C GLY A 95 0.37 2.69 -22.15
N ALA A 96 1.05 1.55 -22.29
CA ALA A 96 0.47 0.30 -22.78
C ALA A 96 -0.49 -0.36 -21.78
N ALA A 97 -0.28 -0.10 -20.47
CA ALA A 97 -1.16 -0.48 -19.37
C ALA A 97 -1.42 0.71 -18.44
N GLN A 98 -2.56 0.73 -17.77
CA GLN A 98 -2.95 1.77 -16.83
C GLN A 98 -2.49 1.50 -15.41
N ALA A 99 -2.22 0.23 -15.07
CA ALA A 99 -1.66 -0.16 -13.79
C ALA A 99 -0.79 -1.42 -13.92
N ALA A 100 0.12 -1.64 -12.97
CA ALA A 100 0.89 -2.87 -12.83
C ALA A 100 0.56 -3.56 -11.51
N VAL A 101 0.55 -4.91 -11.51
CA VAL A 101 0.33 -5.75 -10.32
C VAL A 101 1.46 -6.76 -10.20
N SER A 102 2.07 -6.85 -9.03
CA SER A 102 3.10 -7.85 -8.70
C SER A 102 2.91 -8.40 -7.29
N ALA A 103 3.12 -9.72 -7.12
CA ALA A 103 3.22 -10.37 -5.82
C ALA A 103 4.67 -10.50 -5.33
N GLY A 104 5.66 -10.05 -6.12
CA GLY A 104 7.08 -10.18 -5.82
C GLY A 104 7.57 -9.38 -4.61
N ASN A 105 8.88 -9.35 -4.40
CA ASN A 105 9.56 -8.66 -3.30
C ASN A 105 9.13 -7.18 -3.20
N THR A 106 8.61 -6.78 -2.03
CA THR A 106 8.03 -5.45 -1.83
C THR A 106 9.05 -4.32 -1.96
N GLY A 107 10.25 -4.50 -1.39
CA GLY A 107 11.32 -3.52 -1.48
C GLY A 107 11.80 -3.32 -2.92
N ALA A 108 11.96 -4.42 -3.66
CA ALA A 108 12.32 -4.38 -5.07
C ALA A 108 11.22 -3.72 -5.92
N LEU A 109 9.95 -4.07 -5.69
CA LEU A 109 8.81 -3.46 -6.41
C LEU A 109 8.77 -1.95 -6.20
N MET A 110 8.90 -1.49 -4.95
CA MET A 110 8.92 -0.06 -4.61
C MET A 110 10.10 0.65 -5.28
N ALA A 111 11.31 0.09 -5.20
CA ALA A 111 12.51 0.69 -5.76
C ALA A 111 12.45 0.77 -7.29
N ILE A 112 12.04 -0.31 -7.95
CA ILE A 112 11.88 -0.35 -9.41
C ILE A 112 10.78 0.62 -9.85
N ALA A 113 9.63 0.62 -9.18
CA ALA A 113 8.52 1.51 -9.49
C ALA A 113 8.92 2.98 -9.36
N ARG A 114 9.59 3.36 -8.25
CA ARG A 114 10.12 4.71 -8.05
C ARG A 114 11.16 5.09 -9.12
N TYR A 115 12.03 4.16 -9.49
CA TYR A 115 13.05 4.41 -10.52
C TYR A 115 12.44 4.63 -11.90
N VAL A 116 11.48 3.79 -12.31
CA VAL A 116 10.87 3.78 -13.64
C VAL A 116 9.84 4.90 -13.80
N LEU A 117 8.91 5.03 -12.85
CA LEU A 117 7.77 5.93 -12.95
C LEU A 117 8.04 7.30 -12.33
N LYS A 118 9.00 7.40 -11.40
CA LYS A 118 9.26 8.59 -10.58
C LYS A 118 8.11 8.93 -9.63
N THR A 119 8.36 9.81 -8.67
CA THR A 119 7.31 10.40 -7.83
C THR A 119 6.56 11.49 -8.56
N MET A 120 5.32 11.74 -8.16
CA MET A 120 4.54 12.90 -8.58
C MET A 120 5.16 14.19 -8.06
N ASP A 121 4.89 15.29 -8.77
CA ASP A 121 5.29 16.62 -8.31
C ASP A 121 4.59 16.93 -6.97
N GLY A 122 5.35 17.43 -6.00
CA GLY A 122 4.88 17.68 -4.64
C GLY A 122 4.83 16.44 -3.73
N ILE A 123 5.29 15.28 -4.18
CA ILE A 123 5.42 14.06 -3.39
C ILE A 123 6.90 13.68 -3.24
N ASP A 124 7.38 13.67 -2.00
CA ASP A 124 8.76 13.33 -1.70
C ASP A 124 9.03 11.83 -1.74
N ARG A 125 8.08 11.06 -1.18
CA ARG A 125 8.19 9.60 -1.06
C ARG A 125 6.86 8.92 -1.38
N PRO A 126 6.88 7.80 -2.12
CA PRO A 126 5.69 6.96 -2.28
C PRO A 126 5.37 6.25 -0.97
N ALA A 127 4.09 5.93 -0.76
CA ALA A 127 3.60 5.18 0.40
C ALA A 127 2.87 3.91 -0.02
N ILE A 128 2.86 2.90 0.85
CA ILE A 128 2.06 1.68 0.67
C ILE A 128 0.76 1.84 1.45
N ALA A 129 -0.37 1.76 0.73
CA ALA A 129 -1.70 1.81 1.29
C ALA A 129 -2.42 0.48 1.16
N THR A 130 -2.98 -0.03 2.25
CA THR A 130 -3.89 -1.19 2.18
C THR A 130 -5.13 -0.96 3.02
N GLN A 131 -6.15 -1.79 2.80
CA GLN A 131 -7.37 -1.79 3.57
C GLN A 131 -7.35 -2.94 4.58
N LEU A 132 -7.72 -2.63 5.82
CA LEU A 132 -7.92 -3.62 6.88
C LEU A 132 -9.41 -3.69 7.23
N PRO A 133 -9.99 -4.89 7.40
CA PRO A 133 -11.39 -5.02 7.80
C PRO A 133 -11.62 -4.38 9.16
N ASN A 134 -12.80 -3.75 9.33
CA ASN A 134 -13.19 -3.14 10.59
C ASN A 134 -14.54 -3.67 11.10
N ALA A 135 -14.83 -3.39 12.36
CA ALA A 135 -16.04 -3.86 13.04
C ALA A 135 -17.32 -3.20 12.50
N ALA A 136 -17.21 -2.04 11.83
CA ALA A 136 -18.35 -1.38 11.17
C ALA A 136 -18.81 -2.13 9.90
N GLY A 137 -18.13 -3.21 9.51
CA GLY A 137 -18.50 -4.02 8.35
C GLY A 137 -17.90 -3.53 7.03
N GLY A 138 -17.03 -2.52 7.09
CA GLY A 138 -16.25 -1.99 6.00
C GLY A 138 -14.75 -2.26 6.17
N ALA A 139 -13.94 -1.32 5.72
CA ALA A 139 -12.49 -1.37 5.88
C ALA A 139 -11.92 0.00 6.18
N THR A 140 -10.87 0.05 6.99
CA THR A 140 -10.06 1.23 7.25
C THR A 140 -8.81 1.16 6.36
N THR A 141 -8.53 2.23 5.63
CA THR A 141 -7.32 2.34 4.81
C THR A 141 -6.16 2.82 5.66
N VAL A 142 -5.07 2.09 5.70
CA VAL A 142 -3.87 2.45 6.48
C VAL A 142 -2.72 2.78 5.56
N LEU A 143 -2.03 3.88 5.83
CA LEU A 143 -0.80 4.37 5.19
C LEU A 143 0.18 4.84 6.28
N ASP A 144 1.47 4.59 6.24
CA ASP A 144 2.28 3.77 5.36
C ASP A 144 2.47 2.37 5.98
N LEU A 145 2.64 1.35 5.15
CA LEU A 145 2.77 -0.04 5.60
C LEU A 145 4.15 -0.64 5.25
N GLY A 146 5.20 0.16 5.39
CA GLY A 146 6.58 -0.31 5.29
C GLY A 146 7.35 0.20 4.08
N ALA A 147 6.89 1.24 3.39
CA ALA A 147 7.69 1.91 2.37
C ALA A 147 8.71 2.88 2.97
N ASN A 148 8.36 3.54 4.08
CA ASN A 148 9.17 4.59 4.70
C ASN A 148 9.26 4.35 6.21
N VAL A 149 10.42 3.91 6.68
CA VAL A 149 10.65 3.61 8.10
C VAL A 149 10.66 4.90 8.93
N ASP A 150 11.32 5.95 8.42
CA ASP A 150 11.38 7.27 9.03
C ASP A 150 10.58 8.28 8.21
N CYS A 151 9.61 8.92 8.83
CA CYS A 151 8.78 9.93 8.21
C CYS A 151 8.94 11.29 8.92
N THR A 152 8.89 12.36 8.14
CA THR A 152 8.71 13.72 8.64
C THR A 152 7.21 14.04 8.75
N GLU A 153 6.90 15.16 9.40
CA GLU A 153 5.54 15.71 9.44
C GLU A 153 4.95 15.94 8.05
N ASP A 154 5.77 16.40 7.10
CA ASP A 154 5.36 16.64 5.70
C ASP A 154 5.01 15.34 4.98
N HIS A 155 5.77 14.26 5.21
CA HIS A 155 5.44 12.94 4.65
C HIS A 155 4.07 12.47 5.14
N LEU A 156 3.76 12.64 6.44
CA LEU A 156 2.47 12.24 7.02
C LEU A 156 1.31 13.06 6.43
N LEU A 157 1.50 14.36 6.19
CA LEU A 157 0.52 15.19 5.48
C LEU A 157 0.33 14.70 4.03
N GLN A 158 1.42 14.44 3.29
CA GLN A 158 1.33 13.90 1.92
C GLN A 158 0.59 12.56 1.90
N PHE A 159 0.85 11.67 2.87
CA PHE A 159 0.15 10.38 2.97
C PHE A 159 -1.35 10.57 3.23
N ALA A 160 -1.72 11.52 4.09
CA ALA A 160 -3.12 11.84 4.34
C ALA A 160 -3.86 12.31 3.08
N VAL A 161 -3.24 13.20 2.31
CA VAL A 161 -3.80 13.71 1.04
C VAL A 161 -3.94 12.58 0.01
N MET A 162 -2.89 11.75 -0.15
CA MET A 162 -2.92 10.60 -1.06
C MET A 162 -3.95 9.55 -0.64
N GLY A 163 -4.04 9.25 0.66
CA GLY A 163 -5.03 8.33 1.23
C GLY A 163 -6.45 8.81 0.99
N SER A 164 -6.69 10.11 1.19
CA SER A 164 -8.00 10.73 0.93
C SER A 164 -8.41 10.59 -0.54
N ALA A 165 -7.48 10.77 -1.49
CA ALA A 165 -7.74 10.55 -2.91
C ALA A 165 -8.04 9.08 -3.22
N LEU A 166 -7.29 8.14 -2.62
CA LEU A 166 -7.50 6.70 -2.80
C LEU A 166 -8.88 6.26 -2.33
N VAL A 167 -9.24 6.60 -1.09
CA VAL A 167 -10.54 6.22 -0.52
C VAL A 167 -11.67 6.86 -1.30
N SER A 168 -11.55 8.13 -1.68
CA SER A 168 -12.52 8.79 -2.54
C SER A 168 -12.70 8.10 -3.90
N ALA A 169 -11.62 7.60 -4.51
CA ALA A 169 -11.69 6.87 -5.77
C ALA A 169 -12.35 5.49 -5.63
N ILE A 170 -12.14 4.80 -4.50
CA ILE A 170 -12.67 3.44 -4.27
C ILE A 170 -14.13 3.47 -3.82
N THR A 171 -14.49 4.40 -2.92
CA THR A 171 -15.80 4.39 -2.24
C THR A 171 -16.78 5.42 -2.79
N GLY A 172 -16.30 6.43 -3.55
CA GLY A 172 -17.09 7.58 -3.96
C GLY A 172 -17.30 8.62 -2.85
N ASN A 173 -16.79 8.39 -1.61
CA ASN A 173 -16.83 9.38 -0.53
C ASN A 173 -15.92 10.56 -0.87
N VAL A 174 -16.49 11.74 -1.03
CA VAL A 174 -15.76 12.95 -1.46
C VAL A 174 -14.86 13.52 -0.36
N ALA A 175 -15.17 13.27 0.91
CA ALA A 175 -14.45 13.78 2.07
C ALA A 175 -14.24 12.69 3.13
N PRO A 176 -13.44 11.64 2.81
CA PRO A 176 -13.18 10.57 3.76
C PRO A 176 -12.41 11.09 4.98
N SER A 177 -12.79 10.59 6.15
CA SER A 177 -12.19 10.98 7.42
C SER A 177 -10.77 10.43 7.58
N VAL A 178 -9.84 11.27 8.08
CA VAL A 178 -8.43 10.95 8.28
C VAL A 178 -8.07 11.03 9.75
N GLY A 179 -7.53 9.95 10.31
CA GLY A 179 -6.93 9.89 11.64
C GLY A 179 -5.40 9.82 11.54
N LEU A 180 -4.70 10.46 12.48
CA LEU A 180 -3.26 10.33 12.66
C LEU A 180 -2.98 9.32 13.77
N LEU A 181 -2.30 8.21 13.46
CA LEU A 181 -1.99 7.17 14.45
C LEU A 181 -1.06 7.70 15.54
N ASN A 182 -1.48 7.53 16.77
CA ASN A 182 -0.77 8.02 17.95
C ASN A 182 -0.96 7.05 19.14
N ILE A 183 -0.30 7.33 20.25
CA ILE A 183 -0.39 6.60 21.52
C ILE A 183 -1.52 7.09 22.43
N GLY A 184 -2.36 7.99 21.96
CA GLY A 184 -3.51 8.58 22.65
C GLY A 184 -4.15 9.65 21.78
N GLU A 185 -5.41 9.99 22.07
CA GLU A 185 -6.21 10.94 21.28
C GLU A 185 -5.81 12.41 21.50
N GLU A 186 -5.15 12.72 22.64
CA GLU A 186 -4.82 14.09 23.02
C GLU A 186 -3.72 14.68 22.14
N ALA A 187 -3.85 15.93 21.73
CA ALA A 187 -2.91 16.62 20.85
C ALA A 187 -1.48 16.74 21.40
N ILE A 188 -1.33 16.67 22.73
CA ILE A 188 -0.01 16.75 23.41
C ILE A 188 0.78 15.43 23.39
N LYS A 189 0.13 14.33 23.02
CA LYS A 189 0.74 12.99 22.98
C LYS A 189 1.56 12.76 21.70
N GLY A 190 2.47 11.79 21.80
CA GLY A 190 3.31 11.39 20.68
C GLY A 190 4.65 12.12 20.58
N SER A 191 5.42 11.76 19.57
CA SER A 191 6.70 12.39 19.25
C SER A 191 6.51 13.82 18.69
N GLU A 192 7.58 14.60 18.62
CA GLU A 192 7.54 15.93 18.04
C GLU A 192 7.08 15.91 16.56
N VAL A 193 7.45 14.88 15.80
CA VAL A 193 6.99 14.69 14.42
C VAL A 193 5.47 14.52 14.38
N ILE A 194 4.90 13.70 15.27
CA ILE A 194 3.45 13.46 15.32
C ILE A 194 2.69 14.74 15.72
N LYS A 195 3.21 15.51 16.70
CA LYS A 195 2.58 16.79 17.10
C LYS A 195 2.58 17.79 15.95
N LYS A 196 3.70 17.96 15.27
CA LYS A 196 3.79 18.85 14.08
C LYS A 196 2.90 18.35 12.93
N ALA A 197 2.86 17.03 12.69
CA ALA A 197 1.96 16.47 11.69
C ALA A 197 0.48 16.72 12.04
N ASN A 198 0.10 16.64 13.33
CA ASN A 198 -1.25 16.98 13.78
C ASN A 198 -1.58 18.45 13.46
N ASP A 199 -0.65 19.39 13.71
CA ASP A 199 -0.84 20.80 13.40
C ASP A 199 -1.02 21.06 11.90
N LEU A 200 -0.19 20.42 11.06
CA LEU A 200 -0.30 20.51 9.59
C LEU A 200 -1.63 19.93 9.08
N LEU A 201 -2.04 18.78 9.60
CA LEU A 201 -3.30 18.14 9.23
C LEU A 201 -4.52 18.99 9.65
N ARG A 202 -4.46 19.65 10.82
CA ARG A 202 -5.49 20.61 11.24
C ARG A 202 -5.53 21.83 10.33
N ALA A 203 -4.37 22.36 9.92
CA ALA A 203 -4.30 23.45 8.96
C ALA A 203 -4.94 23.07 7.62
N ALA A 204 -4.65 21.86 7.12
CA ALA A 204 -5.27 21.31 5.92
C ALA A 204 -6.78 21.09 6.05
N ALA A 205 -7.27 20.73 7.24
CA ALA A 205 -8.70 20.64 7.49
C ALA A 205 -9.37 22.02 7.50
N ASN A 206 -8.72 23.02 8.09
CA ASN A 206 -9.24 24.39 8.16
C ASN A 206 -9.31 25.06 6.76
N SER A 207 -8.41 24.71 5.84
CA SER A 207 -8.47 25.17 4.44
C SER A 207 -9.49 24.38 3.58
N GLY A 208 -10.06 23.29 4.10
CA GLY A 208 -11.03 22.46 3.40
C GLY A 208 -10.39 21.36 2.52
N ASP A 209 -9.07 21.18 2.58
CA ASP A 209 -8.35 20.19 1.77
C ASP A 209 -8.48 18.77 2.30
N LEU A 210 -8.69 18.60 3.62
CA LEU A 210 -8.84 17.31 4.29
C LEU A 210 -10.00 17.33 5.30
N ASN A 211 -10.58 16.17 5.55
CA ASN A 211 -11.48 15.90 6.67
C ASN A 211 -10.68 15.24 7.79
N PHE A 212 -9.90 16.03 8.53
CA PHE A 212 -9.06 15.51 9.61
C PHE A 212 -9.85 15.33 10.89
N PHE A 213 -9.92 14.08 11.37
CA PHE A 213 -10.61 13.72 12.62
C PHE A 213 -9.80 14.11 13.86
N GLY A 214 -8.49 13.87 13.82
CA GLY A 214 -7.57 14.04 14.95
C GLY A 214 -6.66 12.83 15.12
N ASN A 215 -6.04 12.72 16.30
CA ASN A 215 -5.28 11.53 16.67
C ASN A 215 -6.22 10.34 16.90
N VAL A 216 -5.75 9.15 16.51
CA VAL A 216 -6.41 7.87 16.73
C VAL A 216 -5.42 6.85 17.29
N GLU A 217 -5.91 5.85 18.01
CA GLU A 217 -5.11 4.75 18.55
C GLU A 217 -5.16 3.52 17.62
N GLY A 218 -4.27 2.53 17.87
CA GLY A 218 -4.19 1.32 17.05
C GLY A 218 -5.47 0.49 17.02
N ASN A 219 -6.30 0.53 18.07
CA ASN A 219 -7.59 -0.15 18.11
C ASN A 219 -8.65 0.51 17.20
N ASP A 220 -8.51 1.80 16.92
CA ASP A 220 -9.45 2.55 16.07
C ASP A 220 -9.39 2.11 14.62
N ILE A 221 -8.26 1.57 14.17
CA ILE A 221 -8.12 0.90 12.87
C ILE A 221 -9.20 -0.18 12.71
N PHE A 222 -9.39 -0.99 13.76
CA PHE A 222 -10.32 -2.11 13.72
C PHE A 222 -11.73 -1.75 14.18
N LYS A 223 -11.92 -0.63 14.87
CA LYS A 223 -13.27 -0.07 15.15
C LYS A 223 -13.87 0.56 13.90
N GLY A 224 -13.04 1.14 13.02
CA GLY A 224 -13.47 1.94 11.88
C GLY A 224 -13.87 3.36 12.31
N THR A 225 -13.14 3.93 13.28
CA THR A 225 -13.36 5.30 13.78
C THR A 225 -13.18 6.32 12.67
N THR A 226 -12.21 6.06 11.77
CA THR A 226 -11.95 6.87 10.58
C THR A 226 -11.83 6.00 9.33
N ASP A 227 -12.06 6.59 8.15
CA ASP A 227 -11.89 5.90 6.85
C ASP A 227 -10.42 5.60 6.55
N ILE A 228 -9.53 6.47 7.05
CA ILE A 228 -8.09 6.46 6.79
C ILE A 228 -7.34 6.63 8.11
N VAL A 229 -6.29 5.85 8.30
CA VAL A 229 -5.32 6.04 9.38
C VAL A 229 -3.93 6.21 8.77
N VAL A 230 -3.25 7.29 9.14
CA VAL A 230 -1.90 7.64 8.65
C VAL A 230 -0.87 7.40 9.74
N CYS A 231 0.24 6.78 9.39
CA CYS A 231 1.39 6.52 10.26
C CYS A 231 2.68 6.45 9.43
N ASP A 232 3.83 6.36 10.11
CA ASP A 232 5.07 5.94 9.45
C ASP A 232 5.03 4.45 9.10
N GLY A 233 5.91 4.05 8.16
CA GLY A 233 5.91 2.69 7.66
C GLY A 233 6.43 1.66 8.66
N PHE A 234 7.22 2.05 9.67
CA PHE A 234 7.64 1.12 10.71
C PHE A 234 6.45 0.72 11.59
N VAL A 235 5.76 1.72 12.14
CA VAL A 235 4.57 1.49 12.98
C VAL A 235 3.47 0.78 12.20
N GLY A 236 3.20 1.21 10.97
CA GLY A 236 2.20 0.58 10.12
C GLY A 236 2.51 -0.87 9.76
N ASN A 237 3.76 -1.19 9.43
CA ASN A 237 4.16 -2.58 9.15
C ASN A 237 4.10 -3.46 10.39
N VAL A 238 4.50 -2.95 11.57
CA VAL A 238 4.37 -3.68 12.83
C VAL A 238 2.90 -3.95 13.15
N ALA A 239 2.03 -2.96 13.04
CA ALA A 239 0.58 -3.11 13.27
C ALA A 239 -0.03 -4.15 12.31
N LEU A 240 0.32 -4.10 11.02
CA LEU A 240 -0.14 -5.07 10.03
C LEU A 240 0.32 -6.49 10.39
N LYS A 241 1.61 -6.70 10.64
CA LYS A 241 2.18 -8.02 10.93
C LYS A 241 1.70 -8.60 12.25
N ALA A 242 1.54 -7.77 13.28
CA ALA A 242 0.95 -8.19 14.56
C ALA A 242 -0.51 -8.64 14.37
N SER A 243 -1.29 -7.91 13.58
CA SER A 243 -2.69 -8.25 13.30
C SER A 243 -2.82 -9.52 12.46
N GLU A 244 -1.98 -9.70 11.43
CA GLU A 244 -1.93 -10.93 10.63
C GLU A 244 -1.56 -12.14 11.50
N GLY A 245 -0.55 -11.99 12.36
CA GLY A 245 -0.10 -13.04 13.30
C GLY A 245 -1.19 -13.43 14.29
N LEU A 246 -1.87 -12.44 14.89
CA LEU A 246 -2.97 -12.67 15.82
C LEU A 246 -4.15 -13.37 15.15
N ALA A 247 -4.56 -12.93 13.97
CA ALA A 247 -5.65 -13.55 13.21
C ALA A 247 -5.31 -15.01 12.83
N SER A 248 -4.07 -15.27 12.41
CA SER A 248 -3.59 -16.63 12.11
C SER A 248 -3.60 -17.53 13.34
N MET A 249 -3.12 -17.04 14.48
CA MET A 249 -3.11 -17.76 15.75
C MET A 249 -4.52 -18.12 16.20
N ILE A 250 -5.46 -17.16 16.20
CA ILE A 250 -6.85 -17.40 16.58
C ILE A 250 -7.49 -18.45 15.65
N GLY A 251 -7.27 -18.32 14.34
CA GLY A 251 -7.75 -19.30 13.35
C GLY A 251 -7.18 -20.70 13.58
N GLY A 252 -5.90 -20.78 13.97
CA GLY A 252 -5.24 -22.01 14.37
C GLY A 252 -5.89 -22.69 15.60
N PHE A 253 -6.14 -21.92 16.66
CA PHE A 253 -6.79 -22.40 17.88
C PHE A 253 -8.21 -22.91 17.61
N ILE A 254 -9.01 -22.15 16.87
CA ILE A 254 -10.36 -22.57 16.47
C ILE A 254 -10.31 -23.91 15.72
N ARG A 255 -9.41 -24.05 14.75
CA ARG A 255 -9.25 -25.29 13.99
C ARG A 255 -8.80 -26.46 14.87
N ALA A 256 -7.85 -26.25 15.78
CA ALA A 256 -7.37 -27.25 16.70
C ALA A 256 -8.51 -27.79 17.60
N GLU A 257 -9.32 -26.90 18.19
CA GLU A 257 -10.44 -27.30 19.06
C GLU A 257 -11.52 -28.08 18.29
N PHE A 258 -11.91 -27.67 17.10
CA PHE A 258 -12.86 -28.43 16.29
C PHE A 258 -12.31 -29.75 15.76
N SER A 259 -10.99 -29.94 15.72
CA SER A 259 -10.33 -31.16 15.29
C SER A 259 -10.01 -32.15 16.41
N ARG A 260 -10.20 -31.78 17.70
CA ARG A 260 -9.73 -32.50 18.88
C ARG A 260 -10.31 -33.91 19.03
N ASN A 261 -11.61 -34.11 18.75
CA ASN A 261 -12.29 -35.40 18.84
C ASN A 261 -13.49 -35.47 17.90
N ILE A 262 -14.16 -36.63 17.85
CA ILE A 262 -15.27 -36.87 16.95
C ILE A 262 -16.47 -35.94 17.24
N LEU A 263 -16.75 -35.66 18.51
CA LEU A 263 -17.86 -34.79 18.91
C LEU A 263 -17.62 -33.35 18.49
N THR A 264 -16.40 -32.84 18.69
CA THR A 264 -16.03 -31.47 18.26
C THR A 264 -16.01 -31.34 16.72
N LYS A 265 -15.65 -32.40 15.98
CA LYS A 265 -15.75 -32.42 14.52
C LYS A 265 -17.20 -32.32 14.06
N ILE A 266 -18.13 -33.08 14.69
CA ILE A 266 -19.57 -32.98 14.41
C ILE A 266 -20.08 -31.57 14.73
N ALA A 267 -19.71 -31.02 15.89
CA ALA A 267 -20.03 -29.64 16.25
C ALA A 267 -19.52 -28.62 15.21
N GLY A 268 -18.30 -28.85 14.69
CA GLY A 268 -17.70 -28.03 13.63
C GLY A 268 -18.50 -28.07 12.31
N VAL A 269 -19.02 -29.23 11.94
CA VAL A 269 -19.91 -29.37 10.77
C VAL A 269 -21.20 -28.59 10.97
N VAL A 270 -21.82 -28.71 12.13
CA VAL A 270 -23.05 -27.95 12.46
C VAL A 270 -22.79 -26.43 12.49
N ALA A 271 -21.65 -26.02 13.06
CA ALA A 271 -21.24 -24.62 13.14
C ALA A 271 -20.68 -24.04 11.82
N TYR A 272 -20.44 -24.89 10.81
CA TYR A 272 -19.81 -24.49 9.55
C TYR A 272 -20.44 -23.26 8.88
N PRO A 273 -21.77 -23.08 8.77
CA PRO A 273 -22.34 -21.89 8.17
C PRO A 273 -21.95 -20.60 8.91
N VAL A 274 -21.93 -20.63 10.25
CA VAL A 274 -21.55 -19.49 11.10
C VAL A 274 -20.06 -19.21 10.97
N LEU A 275 -19.23 -20.25 11.04
CA LEU A 275 -17.78 -20.13 10.88
C LEU A 275 -17.40 -19.63 9.48
N SER A 276 -18.09 -20.07 8.44
CA SER A 276 -17.88 -19.61 7.07
C SER A 276 -18.29 -18.13 6.91
N ALA A 277 -19.41 -17.72 7.48
CA ALA A 277 -19.84 -16.32 7.48
C ALA A 277 -18.81 -15.43 8.22
N PHE A 278 -18.34 -15.87 9.40
CA PHE A 278 -17.29 -15.18 10.14
C PHE A 278 -15.99 -15.11 9.34
N LYS A 279 -15.50 -16.24 8.80
CA LYS A 279 -14.30 -16.28 7.96
C LYS A 279 -14.41 -15.31 6.80
N ASN A 280 -15.55 -15.27 6.11
CA ASN A 280 -15.76 -14.35 4.99
C ASN A 280 -15.71 -12.87 5.40
N ARG A 281 -16.10 -12.54 6.62
CA ARG A 281 -16.07 -11.16 7.13
C ARG A 281 -14.64 -10.70 7.48
N VAL A 282 -13.80 -11.60 8.01
CA VAL A 282 -12.42 -11.30 8.41
C VAL A 282 -11.37 -11.74 7.38
N ASP A 283 -11.79 -12.21 6.21
CA ASP A 283 -10.89 -12.73 5.17
C ASP A 283 -10.05 -11.59 4.55
N HIS A 284 -8.80 -11.48 5.02
CA HIS A 284 -7.84 -10.50 4.53
C HIS A 284 -7.57 -10.60 3.01
N ARG A 285 -7.79 -11.76 2.40
CA ARG A 285 -7.62 -11.98 0.95
C ARG A 285 -8.53 -11.07 0.13
N ARG A 286 -9.70 -10.70 0.66
CA ARG A 286 -10.64 -9.77 0.02
C ARG A 286 -10.08 -8.35 -0.10
N TYR A 287 -9.14 -8.00 0.76
CA TYR A 287 -8.49 -6.70 0.83
C TYR A 287 -7.09 -6.69 0.21
N ASN A 288 -6.69 -7.80 -0.45
CA ASN A 288 -5.40 -7.90 -1.12
C ASN A 288 -5.27 -6.88 -2.26
N GLY A 289 -4.05 -6.41 -2.49
CA GLY A 289 -3.74 -5.38 -3.47
C GLY A 289 -3.47 -4.03 -2.82
N ALA A 290 -2.31 -3.91 -2.14
CA ALA A 290 -1.83 -2.65 -1.58
C ALA A 290 -1.42 -1.69 -2.72
N ALA A 291 -1.88 -0.46 -2.69
CA ALA A 291 -1.52 0.55 -3.66
C ALA A 291 -0.20 1.23 -3.29
N LEU A 292 0.73 1.36 -4.25
CA LEU A 292 1.90 2.21 -4.14
C LEU A 292 1.52 3.62 -4.60
N LEU A 293 1.19 4.49 -3.66
CA LEU A 293 0.73 5.85 -3.91
C LEU A 293 1.90 6.82 -4.08
N GLY A 294 1.66 7.92 -4.80
CA GLY A 294 2.65 8.98 -5.00
C GLY A 294 3.59 8.78 -6.19
N LEU A 295 3.39 7.74 -6.99
CA LEU A 295 4.11 7.50 -8.24
C LEU A 295 3.35 8.09 -9.43
N ARG A 296 4.05 8.41 -10.53
CA ARG A 296 3.41 8.90 -11.78
C ARG A 296 2.68 7.81 -12.57
N GLY A 297 2.50 6.62 -12.00
CA GLY A 297 1.73 5.50 -12.54
C GLY A 297 1.22 4.60 -11.44
N LEU A 298 0.18 3.83 -11.71
CA LEU A 298 -0.45 2.95 -10.71
C LEU A 298 0.32 1.63 -10.61
N VAL A 299 0.74 1.27 -9.40
CA VAL A 299 1.37 -0.01 -9.08
C VAL A 299 0.72 -0.59 -7.84
N PHE A 300 0.40 -1.88 -7.90
CA PHE A 300 -0.24 -2.60 -6.81
C PHE A 300 0.60 -3.79 -6.39
N LYS A 301 0.75 -3.96 -5.08
CA LYS A 301 1.44 -5.08 -4.45
C LYS A 301 0.41 -6.10 -3.96
N SER A 302 0.47 -7.31 -4.51
CA SER A 302 -0.22 -8.48 -3.93
C SER A 302 0.65 -9.15 -2.87
N HIS A 303 0.05 -9.81 -1.90
CA HIS A 303 0.80 -10.60 -0.92
C HIS A 303 1.61 -11.71 -1.61
N GLY A 304 2.84 -12.01 -1.12
CA GLY A 304 3.70 -13.04 -1.72
C GLY A 304 3.09 -14.43 -1.72
N SER A 305 2.42 -14.80 -0.62
CA SER A 305 1.72 -16.08 -0.47
C SER A 305 0.24 -16.06 -0.92
N ALA A 306 -0.17 -15.06 -1.74
CA ALA A 306 -1.53 -14.98 -2.25
C ALA A 306 -1.91 -16.22 -3.05
N ASP A 307 -3.14 -16.71 -2.85
CA ASP A 307 -3.77 -17.66 -3.75
C ASP A 307 -4.41 -16.94 -4.98
N ALA A 308 -4.95 -17.70 -5.92
CA ALA A 308 -5.54 -17.13 -7.13
C ALA A 308 -6.69 -16.16 -6.84
N PHE A 309 -7.50 -16.43 -5.82
CA PHE A 309 -8.57 -15.53 -5.39
C PHE A 309 -8.02 -14.20 -4.87
N ALA A 310 -7.02 -14.25 -4.00
CA ALA A 310 -6.39 -13.04 -3.46
C ALA A 310 -5.71 -12.23 -4.57
N PHE A 311 -5.00 -12.89 -5.49
CA PHE A 311 -4.34 -12.20 -6.60
C PHE A 311 -5.36 -11.54 -7.56
N GLU A 312 -6.49 -12.21 -7.84
CA GLU A 312 -7.60 -11.62 -8.59
C GLU A 312 -8.14 -10.36 -7.91
N ARG A 313 -8.25 -10.34 -6.56
CA ARG A 313 -8.64 -9.12 -5.83
C ARG A 313 -7.67 -7.97 -6.05
N ALA A 314 -6.36 -8.25 -6.12
CA ALA A 314 -5.36 -7.22 -6.45
C ALA A 314 -5.53 -6.69 -7.88
N LEU A 315 -5.84 -7.55 -8.86
CA LEU A 315 -6.18 -7.14 -10.22
C LEU A 315 -7.43 -6.26 -10.26
N ASN A 316 -8.48 -6.64 -9.52
CA ASN A 316 -9.72 -5.87 -9.43
C ASN A 316 -9.45 -4.47 -8.86
N ARG A 317 -8.66 -4.35 -7.78
CA ARG A 317 -8.28 -3.05 -7.22
C ARG A 317 -7.50 -2.18 -8.18
N ALA A 318 -6.55 -2.77 -8.90
CA ALA A 318 -5.79 -2.07 -9.92
C ALA A 318 -6.71 -1.54 -11.04
N TYR A 319 -7.65 -2.37 -11.48
CA TYR A 319 -8.63 -2.00 -12.49
C TYR A 319 -9.58 -0.90 -12.02
N ASP A 320 -10.18 -1.04 -10.83
CA ASP A 320 -11.11 -0.06 -10.28
C ASP A 320 -10.41 1.28 -10.04
N SER A 321 -9.16 1.26 -9.54
CA SER A 321 -8.36 2.47 -9.35
C SER A 321 -8.05 3.18 -10.68
N ALA A 322 -7.71 2.44 -11.72
CA ALA A 322 -7.50 3.00 -13.04
C ALA A 322 -8.81 3.55 -13.64
N ARG A 323 -9.91 2.79 -13.52
CA ARG A 323 -11.25 3.17 -13.99
C ARG A 323 -11.76 4.44 -13.32
N ASN A 324 -11.50 4.58 -12.00
CA ASN A 324 -11.92 5.73 -11.19
C ASN A 324 -10.89 6.87 -11.20
N LYS A 325 -9.91 6.84 -12.13
CA LYS A 325 -8.92 7.90 -12.35
C LYS A 325 -8.16 8.29 -11.07
N LEU A 326 -7.73 7.28 -10.30
CA LEU A 326 -7.01 7.52 -9.04
C LEU A 326 -5.80 8.45 -9.23
N LEU A 327 -5.03 8.27 -10.30
CA LEU A 327 -3.81 9.04 -10.57
C LEU A 327 -4.11 10.54 -10.71
N GLU A 328 -5.17 10.88 -11.44
CA GLU A 328 -5.62 12.26 -11.64
C GLU A 328 -6.13 12.85 -10.33
N ARG A 329 -6.92 12.11 -9.57
CA ARG A 329 -7.45 12.54 -8.26
C ARG A 329 -6.34 12.82 -7.25
N VAL A 330 -5.30 11.97 -7.19
CA VAL A 330 -4.13 12.21 -6.33
C VAL A 330 -3.44 13.50 -6.75
N ARG A 331 -3.20 13.67 -8.06
CA ARG A 331 -2.53 14.87 -8.61
C ARG A 331 -3.30 16.15 -8.29
N GLU A 332 -4.61 16.15 -8.46
CA GLU A 332 -5.48 17.29 -8.16
C GLU A 332 -5.44 17.64 -6.66
N ARG A 333 -5.58 16.66 -5.77
CA ARG A 333 -5.53 16.90 -4.33
C ARG A 333 -4.17 17.39 -3.84
N ILE A 334 -3.07 16.85 -4.38
CA ILE A 334 -1.72 17.35 -4.05
C ILE A 334 -1.53 18.78 -4.54
N ALA A 335 -2.01 19.11 -5.73
CA ALA A 335 -1.95 20.48 -6.24
C ALA A 335 -2.73 21.47 -5.35
N HIS A 336 -3.89 21.08 -4.81
CA HIS A 336 -4.65 21.86 -3.85
C HIS A 336 -3.89 22.04 -2.52
N ALA A 337 -3.29 20.99 -1.99
CA ALA A 337 -2.52 21.04 -0.75
C ALA A 337 -1.12 21.66 -0.90
N ALA A 338 -0.65 21.94 -2.13
CA ALA A 338 0.69 22.45 -2.40
C ALA A 338 1.07 23.72 -1.60
N PRO A 339 0.20 24.72 -1.37
CA PRO A 339 0.54 25.88 -0.56
C PRO A 339 0.92 25.53 0.89
N LEU A 340 0.25 24.54 1.48
CA LEU A 340 0.54 24.04 2.84
C LEU A 340 1.86 23.27 2.87
N LEU A 341 2.10 22.43 1.87
CA LEU A 341 3.35 21.67 1.73
C LEU A 341 4.57 22.61 1.58
N ILE A 342 4.45 23.72 0.82
CA ILE A 342 5.51 24.71 0.65
C ILE A 342 5.72 25.50 1.95
N ALA A 343 4.67 25.89 2.65
CA ALA A 343 4.76 26.63 3.92
C ALA A 343 5.46 25.80 5.01
N ALA A 344 5.19 24.50 5.08
CA ALA A 344 5.84 23.57 5.98
C ALA A 344 7.35 23.46 5.72
N HIS A 345 7.77 23.31 4.46
CA HIS A 345 9.19 23.28 4.09
C HIS A 345 9.94 24.56 4.46
N THR A 346 9.31 25.74 4.30
CA THR A 346 9.91 27.04 4.62
C THR A 346 10.14 27.18 6.13
N SER A 347 9.21 26.72 6.94
CA SER A 347 9.29 26.75 8.41
C SER A 347 10.39 25.81 8.94
N ALA A 348 10.56 24.63 8.36
CA ALA A 348 11.59 23.67 8.74
C ALA A 348 13.00 24.22 8.44
N THR A 349 13.19 24.88 7.30
CA THR A 349 14.47 25.45 6.89
C THR A 349 14.86 26.64 7.79
N THR A 350 13.92 27.45 8.20
CA THR A 350 14.16 28.62 9.07
C THR A 350 14.57 28.20 10.49
N ASN A 351 13.98 27.12 11.02
CA ASN A 351 14.32 26.58 12.34
C ASN A 351 15.70 25.89 12.35
N ALA A 352 16.09 25.24 11.26
CA ALA A 352 17.42 24.63 11.14
C ALA A 352 18.54 25.68 11.09
N THR A 353 18.32 26.84 10.46
CA THR A 353 19.28 27.95 10.43
C THR A 353 19.34 28.73 11.75
N ALA A 354 18.24 28.82 12.49
CA ALA A 354 18.21 29.47 13.81
C ALA A 354 18.96 28.66 14.90
N SER A 355 18.97 27.31 14.78
CA SER A 355 19.70 26.42 15.70
C SER A 355 21.20 26.36 15.43
N ALA A 356 21.71 26.91 14.33
CA ALA A 356 23.11 26.89 13.90
C ALA A 356 23.88 28.18 14.27
N LEU A 357 23.30 29.10 15.04
CA LEU A 357 24.01 30.27 15.53
C LEU A 357 25.00 29.85 16.64
N PRO A 358 26.32 30.18 16.52
CA PRO A 358 27.30 29.83 17.53
C PRO A 358 26.98 30.56 18.84
N LEU A 359 27.04 29.84 19.94
CA LEU A 359 27.00 30.42 21.28
C LEU A 359 28.11 31.49 21.45
N PRO A 360 27.84 32.63 22.08
CA PRO A 360 28.86 33.63 22.32
C PRO A 360 29.96 33.03 23.19
N PHE A 361 31.20 33.20 22.76
CA PHE A 361 32.40 32.85 23.53
C PHE A 361 32.38 33.67 24.84
N GLU A 362 32.29 33.01 25.98
CA GLU A 362 32.64 33.61 27.26
C GLU A 362 34.16 33.76 27.34
N GLU A 363 34.65 35.00 27.28
CA GLU A 363 36.02 35.34 27.62
C GLU A 363 36.28 35.02 29.11
N SER A 364 37.02 33.97 29.37
CA SER A 364 37.57 33.73 30.70
C SER A 364 38.63 34.77 31.05
N VAL A 365 38.26 35.75 31.88
CA VAL A 365 39.20 36.69 32.49
C VAL A 365 40.07 35.93 33.49
N SER A 366 41.33 35.69 33.12
CA SER A 366 42.38 35.22 34.01
C SER A 366 42.84 36.38 34.90
N THR A 367 42.41 36.39 36.16
CA THR A 367 43.03 37.20 37.20
C THR A 367 44.19 36.40 37.81
N ALA A 368 45.41 36.73 37.38
CA ALA A 368 46.60 36.42 38.14
C ALA A 368 46.77 37.47 39.26
N ALA A 369 46.88 37.05 40.50
CA ALA A 369 47.46 37.86 41.57
C ALA A 369 48.09 36.98 42.65
N HIS A 370 49.40 37.14 42.80
CA HIS A 370 50.32 36.95 43.92
C HIS A 370 50.31 35.65 44.74
#